data_c0ebc4c7343dda6ad90cf88b2d22f030
#
_entry.id   c0ebc4c7343dda6ad90cf88b2d22f030
#
_cell.length_a   1.000
_cell.length_b   1.000
_cell.length_c   1.000
_cell.angle_alpha   90.00
_cell.angle_beta   90.00
_cell.angle_gamma   90.00
#
_symmetry.space_group_name_H-M   'P 1'
#
loop_
_entity.id
_entity.type
_entity.pdbx_description
1 polymer ?
#
loop_
_entity_poly.entity_id
_entity_poly.type
_entity_poly.pdbx_seq_one_letter_code
_entity_poly.pdbx_strand_id
1 'polypeptide(L)'
;MRLSGRPAIAAAIAALGLAACTSGTPKATPTPHPAPSSPVVSTVAVPGCSAATGTGRQLPAGLTHLSSVPGDPFGVAVTASGRWSFVSLLPNGGRGAIGVFDDTGSGGPRLVRQIPVGGQPLGVVLTPDGRYLLAANGSGATVVSVQAAEQGSGNAVLGTLTASGAGSAGGPGGGAIEVAASPGGRFAFVSLEDSGRIAVFNLQQALASHFRTAGFVGDVPTGVAPVGLAVSPDGDWLYSTSEAASMRALRRAVRSRASVAEGGQGTLAVISMHKAETDPAHAAVSTVIAGCSPVRVITSTSGGTVWVTARGSNMLLGFSASRLRGDPAHSLIARAEVGEAPVGLALVDGGQRVVVADSDRFGLQGAKSSLAVVNVAAALAHQPALAGYLPAGGFPRQMALEPDGRVLLVTDFQSQQLETVDAANLP
;
A
#
# COMPACT_ATOMS: atom_id res chain seq x y z
N MET A 1 31.92 -37.51 17.75
CA MET A 1 33.12 -37.45 18.62
C MET A 1 33.29 -35.99 19.05
N ARG A 2 33.09 -35.71 20.36
CA ARG A 2 33.53 -34.57 21.21
C ARG A 2 33.36 -33.14 20.60
N LEU A 3 32.43 -32.31 21.07
CA LEU A 3 32.32 -31.45 22.28
C LEU A 3 33.57 -30.60 22.61
N SER A 4 33.39 -29.31 22.63
CA SER A 4 33.88 -28.28 23.60
C SER A 4 34.10 -26.95 22.84
N GLY A 5 33.83 -25.77 23.33
CA GLY A 5 33.45 -25.24 24.64
C GLY A 5 33.44 -23.73 24.55
N ARG A 6 32.53 -23.07 25.22
CA ARG A 6 32.49 -21.61 25.46
C ARG A 6 33.66 -21.16 26.36
N PRO A 7 34.03 -19.86 26.35
CA PRO A 7 33.91 -19.17 27.61
C PRO A 7 33.22 -17.80 27.56
N ALA A 8 32.47 -17.54 28.63
CA ALA A 8 31.97 -16.24 29.06
C ALA A 8 33.11 -15.39 29.64
N ILE A 9 33.07 -14.06 29.45
CA ILE A 9 33.89 -13.15 30.21
C ILE A 9 32.98 -12.15 30.92
N ALA A 10 33.14 -12.11 32.21
CA ALA A 10 32.39 -11.32 33.19
C ALA A 10 32.90 -9.88 33.28
N ALA A 11 31.98 -9.05 33.79
CA ALA A 11 32.16 -7.62 34.13
C ALA A 11 33.23 -7.33 35.15
N ALA A 12 33.82 -6.15 35.06
CA ALA A 12 34.47 -5.47 36.19
C ALA A 12 34.09 -3.99 36.19
N ILE A 13 33.43 -3.60 37.27
CA ILE A 13 33.09 -2.23 37.67
C ILE A 13 34.30 -1.65 38.37
N ALA A 14 34.73 -0.44 38.01
CA ALA A 14 35.58 0.38 38.86
C ALA A 14 35.05 1.80 38.87
N ALA A 15 34.55 2.21 40.01
CA ALA A 15 34.20 3.60 40.36
C ALA A 15 35.42 4.32 40.88
N LEU A 16 35.69 5.53 40.42
CA LEU A 16 36.53 6.51 41.10
C LEU A 16 35.95 7.91 40.87
N GLY A 17 35.46 8.50 41.93
CA GLY A 17 34.98 9.86 41.95
C GLY A 17 36.11 10.89 42.02
N LEU A 18 35.86 12.05 41.44
CA LEU A 18 36.50 13.32 41.79
C LEU A 18 35.51 14.46 41.58
N ALA A 19 35.17 15.13 42.68
CA ALA A 19 34.35 16.33 42.67
C ALA A 19 35.17 17.53 42.19
N ALA A 20 34.61 18.26 41.22
CA ALA A 20 35.02 19.63 40.92
C ALA A 20 33.78 20.50 40.84
N CYS A 21 33.62 21.39 41.82
CA CYS A 21 32.61 22.44 41.80
C CYS A 21 32.95 23.49 40.75
N THR A 22 32.12 23.62 39.72
CA THR A 22 32.08 24.83 38.90
C THR A 22 30.64 25.34 38.89
N SER A 23 30.45 26.58 39.33
CA SER A 23 29.23 27.34 39.32
C SER A 23 28.81 27.61 37.86
N GLY A 24 27.90 26.79 37.34
CA GLY A 24 27.24 26.98 36.04
C GLY A 24 25.78 27.38 36.26
N THR A 25 25.39 28.51 35.71
CA THR A 25 24.00 28.98 35.60
C THR A 25 23.08 27.84 35.10
N PRO A 26 21.87 27.65 35.68
CA PRO A 26 20.97 26.59 35.22
C PRO A 26 20.52 26.87 33.81
N LYS A 27 20.94 25.99 32.89
CA LYS A 27 20.44 25.94 31.51
C LYS A 27 18.98 25.47 31.58
N ALA A 28 18.05 26.31 31.11
CA ALA A 28 16.64 25.98 31.08
C ALA A 28 16.44 24.63 30.37
N THR A 29 15.85 23.68 31.06
CA THR A 29 15.44 22.39 30.52
C THR A 29 14.37 22.67 29.46
N PRO A 30 14.50 22.19 28.20
CA PRO A 30 13.44 22.35 27.24
C PRO A 30 12.19 21.61 27.76
N THR A 31 11.09 22.33 27.83
CA THR A 31 9.77 21.77 28.15
C THR A 31 9.48 20.66 27.15
N PRO A 32 9.17 19.43 27.59
CA PRO A 32 8.79 18.40 26.61
C PRO A 32 7.56 18.85 25.86
N HIS A 33 7.67 18.97 24.53
CA HIS A 33 6.50 19.16 23.68
C HIS A 33 5.54 17.99 23.95
N PRO A 34 4.23 18.27 24.16
CA PRO A 34 3.25 17.19 24.29
C PRO A 34 3.32 16.30 23.04
N ALA A 35 3.41 14.99 23.26
CA ALA A 35 3.35 14.03 22.18
C ALA A 35 2.07 14.27 21.36
N PRO A 36 2.13 14.23 20.01
CA PRO A 36 0.94 14.43 19.19
C PRO A 36 -0.14 13.42 19.61
N SER A 37 -1.32 13.93 19.94
CA SER A 37 -2.46 13.10 20.32
C SER A 37 -2.89 12.30 19.08
N SER A 38 -2.89 10.97 19.20
CA SER A 38 -3.44 10.11 18.16
C SER A 38 -4.90 10.51 17.88
N PRO A 39 -5.30 10.60 16.60
CA PRO A 39 -6.68 10.99 16.28
C PRO A 39 -7.67 9.98 16.90
N VAL A 40 -8.79 10.50 17.38
CA VAL A 40 -9.88 9.68 17.93
C VAL A 40 -10.43 8.80 16.83
N VAL A 41 -10.43 7.48 17.06
CA VAL A 41 -11.00 6.51 16.12
C VAL A 41 -12.51 6.46 16.32
N SER A 42 -13.27 6.86 15.31
CA SER A 42 -14.73 6.76 15.31
C SER A 42 -15.18 5.33 15.00
N THR A 43 -16.14 4.83 15.76
CA THR A 43 -16.75 3.52 15.48
C THR A 43 -17.78 3.66 14.36
N VAL A 44 -17.66 2.79 13.36
CA VAL A 44 -18.63 2.61 12.27
C VAL A 44 -19.17 1.19 12.37
N ALA A 45 -20.41 0.98 12.03
CA ALA A 45 -21.03 -0.36 12.01
C ALA A 45 -20.52 -1.15 10.78
N VAL A 46 -19.26 -1.57 10.82
CA VAL A 46 -18.62 -2.39 9.78
C VAL A 46 -18.80 -3.88 10.07
N PRO A 47 -18.76 -4.74 9.03
CA PRO A 47 -18.74 -6.19 9.21
C PRO A 47 -17.57 -6.64 10.10
N GLY A 48 -17.80 -7.65 10.92
CA GLY A 48 -16.76 -8.31 11.71
C GLY A 48 -15.83 -9.15 10.84
N CYS A 49 -14.86 -9.79 11.49
CA CYS A 49 -13.99 -10.76 10.83
C CYS A 49 -14.83 -12.00 10.46
N SER A 50 -14.70 -12.48 9.25
CA SER A 50 -15.51 -13.57 8.72
C SER A 50 -14.69 -14.41 7.73
N ALA A 51 -14.92 -15.72 7.76
CA ALA A 51 -14.44 -16.63 6.73
C ALA A 51 -15.46 -16.81 5.58
N ALA A 52 -16.67 -16.24 5.70
CA ALA A 52 -17.66 -16.33 4.63
C ALA A 52 -17.22 -15.49 3.43
N THR A 53 -17.42 -16.05 2.25
CA THR A 53 -17.15 -15.40 0.96
C THR A 53 -18.46 -15.21 0.20
N GLY A 54 -18.49 -14.26 -0.71
CA GLY A 54 -19.64 -14.05 -1.58
C GLY A 54 -19.93 -15.26 -2.46
N THR A 55 -21.18 -15.52 -2.72
CA THR A 55 -21.61 -16.55 -3.68
C THR A 55 -21.82 -15.91 -5.03
N GLY A 56 -21.00 -16.26 -6.01
CA GLY A 56 -21.03 -15.71 -7.36
C GLY A 56 -20.80 -16.77 -8.44
N ARG A 57 -21.26 -16.48 -9.66
CA ARG A 57 -20.99 -17.34 -10.81
C ARG A 57 -19.54 -17.21 -11.25
N GLN A 58 -19.00 -18.26 -11.89
CA GLN A 58 -17.75 -18.14 -12.61
C GLN A 58 -17.98 -17.38 -13.91
N LEU A 59 -17.12 -16.42 -14.19
CA LEU A 59 -17.07 -15.68 -15.45
C LEU A 59 -16.17 -16.43 -16.48
N PRO A 60 -16.30 -16.13 -17.79
CA PRO A 60 -15.49 -16.80 -18.79
C PRO A 60 -13.99 -16.60 -18.60
N ALA A 61 -13.23 -17.70 -18.57
CA ALA A 61 -11.77 -17.66 -18.43
C ALA A 61 -11.07 -16.98 -19.62
N GLY A 62 -11.74 -16.90 -20.80
CA GLY A 62 -11.20 -16.20 -21.96
C GLY A 62 -11.09 -14.68 -21.82
N LEU A 63 -11.57 -14.11 -20.71
CA LEU A 63 -11.38 -12.70 -20.36
C LEU A 63 -10.03 -12.42 -19.70
N THR A 64 -9.26 -13.45 -19.34
CA THR A 64 -7.95 -13.30 -18.69
C THR A 64 -6.86 -14.01 -19.48
N HIS A 65 -5.62 -13.46 -19.40
CA HIS A 65 -4.43 -14.07 -19.97
C HIS A 65 -3.25 -13.91 -19.00
N LEU A 66 -2.50 -14.98 -18.78
CA LEU A 66 -1.39 -15.05 -17.82
C LEU A 66 -0.05 -15.07 -18.54
N SER A 67 0.86 -14.18 -18.20
CA SER A 67 2.22 -14.11 -18.72
C SER A 67 3.24 -14.28 -17.59
N SER A 68 4.19 -15.21 -17.73
CA SER A 68 5.24 -15.40 -16.71
C SER A 68 6.19 -14.21 -16.64
N VAL A 69 6.59 -13.84 -15.42
CA VAL A 69 7.57 -12.78 -15.15
C VAL A 69 8.71 -13.31 -14.26
N PRO A 70 9.91 -12.73 -14.33
CA PRO A 70 11.04 -13.16 -13.50
C PRO A 70 10.95 -12.60 -12.09
N GLY A 71 10.60 -13.43 -11.12
CA GLY A 71 10.44 -13.07 -9.69
C GLY A 71 8.98 -12.79 -9.32
N ASP A 72 8.76 -12.46 -8.05
CA ASP A 72 7.43 -12.26 -7.50
C ASP A 72 6.94 -10.82 -7.78
N PRO A 73 5.96 -10.60 -8.67
CA PRO A 73 5.47 -9.26 -9.01
C PRO A 73 4.59 -8.73 -7.87
N PHE A 74 4.84 -7.47 -7.47
CA PHE A 74 4.05 -6.86 -6.40
C PHE A 74 3.21 -5.69 -6.88
N GLY A 75 3.83 -4.60 -7.31
CA GLY A 75 3.18 -3.38 -7.77
C GLY A 75 3.21 -3.26 -9.29
N VAL A 76 2.22 -2.59 -9.87
CA VAL A 76 2.16 -2.29 -11.30
C VAL A 76 1.66 -0.87 -11.53
N ALA A 77 2.29 -0.17 -12.49
CA ALA A 77 1.86 1.16 -12.95
C ALA A 77 1.99 1.24 -14.48
N VAL A 78 1.01 1.87 -15.13
CA VAL A 78 0.94 2.03 -16.59
C VAL A 78 1.13 3.50 -16.95
N THR A 79 1.93 3.80 -17.97
CA THR A 79 2.12 5.17 -18.47
C THR A 79 0.84 5.72 -19.10
N ALA A 80 0.71 7.05 -19.10
CA ALA A 80 -0.45 7.73 -19.71
C ALA A 80 -0.64 7.44 -21.22
N SER A 81 0.41 6.98 -21.89
CA SER A 81 0.35 6.53 -23.30
C SER A 81 -0.23 5.12 -23.45
N GLY A 82 -0.34 4.34 -22.39
CA GLY A 82 -0.69 2.91 -22.43
C GLY A 82 0.41 2.03 -23.04
N ARG A 83 1.56 2.61 -23.43
CA ARG A 83 2.60 1.86 -24.12
C ARG A 83 3.49 1.07 -23.18
N TRP A 84 3.72 1.60 -21.98
CA TRP A 84 4.67 1.02 -21.04
C TRP A 84 4.01 0.73 -19.71
N SER A 85 4.30 -0.43 -19.16
CA SER A 85 4.03 -0.73 -17.76
C SER A 85 5.31 -1.04 -16.98
N PHE A 86 5.27 -0.70 -15.71
CA PHE A 86 6.35 -0.90 -14.74
C PHE A 86 5.86 -1.82 -13.63
N VAL A 87 6.56 -2.91 -13.41
CA VAL A 87 6.21 -3.90 -12.39
C VAL A 87 7.37 -4.03 -11.40
N SER A 88 7.09 -3.88 -10.10
CA SER A 88 8.10 -4.21 -9.10
C SER A 88 8.22 -5.73 -8.98
N LEU A 89 9.46 -6.21 -9.04
CA LEU A 89 9.82 -7.63 -9.04
C LEU A 89 10.71 -7.94 -7.83
N LEU A 90 10.26 -8.86 -7.01
CA LEU A 90 11.02 -9.37 -5.88
C LEU A 90 11.70 -10.68 -6.32
N PRO A 91 13.03 -10.72 -6.44
CA PRO A 91 13.69 -11.91 -6.91
C PRO A 91 13.84 -12.93 -5.79
N ASN A 92 13.74 -14.20 -6.14
CA ASN A 92 14.11 -15.32 -5.26
C ASN A 92 15.63 -15.30 -4.98
N GLY A 93 16.03 -14.61 -3.90
CA GLY A 93 17.42 -14.58 -3.44
C GLY A 93 18.34 -13.52 -4.11
N GLY A 94 17.79 -12.54 -4.84
CA GLY A 94 18.55 -11.47 -5.50
C GLY A 94 18.20 -10.05 -5.02
N ARG A 95 18.62 -9.05 -5.80
CA ARG A 95 18.26 -7.65 -5.60
C ARG A 95 16.96 -7.36 -6.33
N GLY A 96 16.05 -6.63 -5.68
CA GLY A 96 14.79 -6.20 -6.29
C GLY A 96 15.01 -5.35 -7.54
N ALA A 97 14.06 -5.46 -8.46
CA ALA A 97 14.10 -4.76 -9.74
C ALA A 97 12.75 -4.16 -10.13
N ILE A 98 12.76 -3.22 -11.05
CA ILE A 98 11.58 -2.78 -11.79
C ILE A 98 11.65 -3.43 -13.18
N GLY A 99 10.68 -4.27 -13.50
CA GLY A 99 10.44 -4.77 -14.86
C GLY A 99 9.82 -3.67 -15.72
N VAL A 100 10.36 -3.46 -16.92
CA VAL A 100 9.80 -2.53 -17.91
C VAL A 100 9.18 -3.37 -19.03
N PHE A 101 7.89 -3.20 -19.23
CA PHE A 101 7.12 -3.96 -20.22
C PHE A 101 6.66 -3.05 -21.34
N ASP A 102 6.70 -3.56 -22.57
CA ASP A 102 6.11 -2.96 -23.76
C ASP A 102 4.73 -3.57 -23.97
N ASP A 103 3.69 -2.76 -23.85
CA ASP A 103 2.29 -3.17 -23.87
C ASP A 103 1.66 -3.04 -25.28
N THR A 104 2.45 -2.69 -26.31
CA THR A 104 1.93 -2.46 -27.66
C THR A 104 1.65 -3.73 -28.45
N GLY A 105 2.03 -4.90 -27.94
CA GLY A 105 1.89 -6.17 -28.63
C GLY A 105 0.51 -6.80 -28.46
N SER A 106 -0.01 -7.44 -29.51
CA SER A 106 -1.29 -8.19 -29.46
C SER A 106 -1.25 -9.42 -28.54
N GLY A 107 -0.07 -9.81 -28.05
CA GLY A 107 0.15 -10.95 -27.15
C GLY A 107 0.22 -10.57 -25.65
N GLY A 108 -0.13 -9.34 -25.31
CA GLY A 108 -0.01 -8.81 -23.93
C GLY A 108 1.36 -8.21 -23.61
N PRO A 109 1.56 -7.73 -22.38
CA PRO A 109 2.77 -7.06 -21.91
C PRO A 109 4.03 -7.92 -22.09
N ARG A 110 5.05 -7.38 -22.76
CA ARG A 110 6.32 -8.08 -23.00
C ARG A 110 7.45 -7.44 -22.21
N LEU A 111 8.09 -8.20 -21.33
CA LEU A 111 9.26 -7.73 -20.60
C LEU A 111 10.38 -7.33 -21.56
N VAL A 112 10.79 -6.07 -21.51
CA VAL A 112 11.88 -5.54 -22.33
C VAL A 112 13.18 -5.48 -21.57
N ARG A 113 13.12 -5.10 -20.28
CA ARG A 113 14.31 -5.00 -19.41
C ARG A 113 13.95 -5.00 -17.95
N GLN A 114 14.95 -5.21 -17.11
CA GLN A 114 14.88 -5.05 -15.67
C GLN A 114 15.85 -3.96 -15.22
N ILE A 115 15.37 -3.09 -14.31
CA ILE A 115 16.18 -2.02 -13.70
C ILE A 115 16.44 -2.44 -12.25
N PRO A 116 17.65 -2.83 -11.86
CA PRO A 116 17.99 -3.16 -10.47
C PRO A 116 17.79 -1.92 -9.58
N VAL A 117 16.95 -2.03 -8.55
CA VAL A 117 16.71 -0.94 -7.59
C VAL A 117 17.19 -1.28 -6.18
N GLY A 118 17.68 -2.49 -5.98
CA GLY A 118 18.07 -3.00 -4.65
C GLY A 118 16.87 -3.21 -3.74
N GLY A 119 17.11 -3.74 -2.54
CA GLY A 119 16.06 -3.98 -1.54
C GLY A 119 14.91 -4.85 -2.05
N GLN A 120 13.72 -4.53 -1.58
CA GLN A 120 12.46 -5.20 -1.95
C GLN A 120 11.47 -4.12 -2.41
N PRO A 121 11.43 -3.77 -3.71
CA PRO A 121 10.47 -2.81 -4.21
C PRO A 121 9.06 -3.39 -4.16
N LEU A 122 8.12 -2.67 -3.54
CA LEU A 122 6.74 -3.12 -3.38
C LEU A 122 5.78 -2.26 -4.22
N GLY A 123 4.91 -1.45 -3.62
CA GLY A 123 4.00 -0.59 -4.35
C GLY A 123 4.73 0.38 -5.26
N VAL A 124 4.19 0.65 -6.44
CA VAL A 124 4.75 1.59 -7.40
C VAL A 124 3.70 2.59 -7.88
N VAL A 125 4.12 3.83 -8.13
CA VAL A 125 3.27 4.88 -8.72
C VAL A 125 4.08 5.76 -9.66
N LEU A 126 3.46 6.19 -10.75
CA LEU A 126 4.00 7.26 -11.59
C LEU A 126 3.66 8.62 -10.99
N THR A 127 4.59 9.57 -11.10
CA THR A 127 4.24 10.98 -10.85
C THR A 127 3.21 11.44 -11.87
N PRO A 128 2.31 12.41 -11.55
CA PRO A 128 1.24 12.86 -12.46
C PRO A 128 1.75 13.39 -13.80
N ASP A 129 2.98 13.92 -13.84
CA ASP A 129 3.63 14.38 -15.07
C ASP A 129 4.27 13.22 -15.88
N GLY A 130 4.21 11.99 -15.38
CA GLY A 130 4.77 10.78 -16.01
C GLY A 130 6.30 10.73 -16.04
N ARG A 131 7.01 11.67 -15.40
CA ARG A 131 8.48 11.77 -15.50
C ARG A 131 9.21 10.78 -14.59
N TYR A 132 8.63 10.44 -13.46
CA TYR A 132 9.25 9.60 -12.46
C TYR A 132 8.33 8.46 -12.05
N LEU A 133 8.94 7.29 -11.85
CA LEU A 133 8.33 6.17 -11.15
C LEU A 133 8.89 6.16 -9.73
N LEU A 134 8.00 6.10 -8.75
CA LEU A 134 8.32 5.91 -7.35
C LEU A 134 8.03 4.46 -6.98
N ALA A 135 8.98 3.78 -6.36
CA ALA A 135 8.80 2.41 -5.86
C ALA A 135 9.03 2.40 -4.34
N ALA A 136 8.03 2.01 -3.57
CA ALA A 136 8.16 1.83 -2.13
C ALA A 136 9.27 0.81 -1.85
N ASN A 137 10.30 1.20 -1.09
CA ASN A 137 11.48 0.37 -0.88
C ASN A 137 12.19 0.77 0.42
N GLY A 138 12.50 -0.21 1.26
CA GLY A 138 13.19 0.04 2.52
C GLY A 138 12.40 0.90 3.49
N SER A 139 12.87 2.09 3.80
CA SER A 139 12.22 3.09 4.69
C SER A 139 11.69 4.31 3.93
N GLY A 140 11.42 4.15 2.63
CA GLY A 140 10.96 5.24 1.79
C GLY A 140 10.67 4.78 0.37
N ALA A 141 11.25 5.43 -0.65
CA ALA A 141 11.01 5.06 -2.03
C ALA A 141 12.25 5.24 -2.91
N THR A 142 12.45 4.33 -3.85
CA THR A 142 13.41 4.52 -4.96
C THR A 142 12.74 5.32 -6.07
N VAL A 143 13.47 6.30 -6.61
CA VAL A 143 12.99 7.19 -7.69
C VAL A 143 13.68 6.80 -8.98
N VAL A 144 12.89 6.49 -10.01
CA VAL A 144 13.35 6.05 -11.33
C VAL A 144 12.90 7.06 -12.38
N SER A 145 13.80 7.43 -13.30
CA SER A 145 13.47 8.21 -14.49
C SER A 145 12.68 7.35 -15.48
N VAL A 146 11.44 7.70 -15.77
CA VAL A 146 10.59 6.99 -16.74
C VAL A 146 11.25 7.03 -18.13
N GLN A 147 11.69 8.19 -18.59
CA GLN A 147 12.34 8.33 -19.88
C GLN A 147 13.57 7.43 -20.03
N ALA A 148 14.48 7.40 -19.05
CA ALA A 148 15.65 6.54 -19.09
C ALA A 148 15.28 5.05 -19.03
N ALA A 149 14.24 4.71 -18.26
CA ALA A 149 13.70 3.37 -18.17
C ALA A 149 13.12 2.89 -19.51
N GLU A 150 12.36 3.72 -20.21
CA GLU A 150 11.78 3.43 -21.52
C GLU A 150 12.85 3.29 -22.61
N GLN A 151 13.84 4.17 -22.62
CA GLN A 151 14.89 4.18 -23.63
C GLN A 151 15.97 3.11 -23.39
N GLY A 152 16.09 2.59 -22.16
CA GLY A 152 17.19 1.69 -21.79
C GLY A 152 18.54 2.38 -21.78
N SER A 153 18.56 3.69 -21.60
CA SER A 153 19.75 4.53 -21.62
C SER A 153 20.19 4.93 -20.23
N GLY A 154 21.50 4.90 -19.97
CA GLY A 154 22.09 5.43 -18.74
C GLY A 154 21.63 4.73 -17.46
N ASN A 155 21.79 5.42 -16.33
CA ASN A 155 21.29 4.97 -15.04
C ASN A 155 19.86 5.51 -14.83
N ALA A 156 18.85 4.65 -14.96
CA ALA A 156 17.46 5.05 -14.74
C ALA A 156 17.14 5.35 -13.27
N VAL A 157 17.86 4.77 -12.31
CA VAL A 157 17.70 5.05 -10.89
C VAL A 157 18.35 6.39 -10.55
N LEU A 158 17.53 7.36 -10.12
CA LEU A 158 17.99 8.70 -9.78
C LEU A 158 18.46 8.81 -8.33
N GLY A 159 17.81 8.10 -7.41
CA GLY A 159 18.15 8.12 -6.00
C GLY A 159 17.05 7.52 -5.12
N THR A 160 17.20 7.72 -3.81
CA THR A 160 16.31 7.13 -2.80
C THR A 160 15.82 8.20 -1.82
N LEU A 161 14.52 8.21 -1.58
CA LEU A 161 13.87 8.92 -0.47
C LEU A 161 14.00 8.03 0.78
N THR A 162 14.51 8.58 1.89
CA THR A 162 14.70 7.80 3.12
C THR A 162 14.19 8.59 4.32
N ALA A 163 13.30 8.00 5.12
CA ALA A 163 12.77 8.63 6.31
C ALA A 163 13.83 8.70 7.41
N SER A 164 14.01 9.86 8.02
CA SER A 164 14.91 10.03 9.15
C SER A 164 14.32 9.35 10.40
N GLY A 165 15.10 8.55 11.10
CA GLY A 165 14.67 7.87 12.32
C GLY A 165 13.83 6.59 12.11
N ALA A 166 13.59 6.16 10.88
CA ALA A 166 12.89 4.90 10.59
C ALA A 166 13.77 3.65 10.78
N GLY A 167 14.99 3.79 11.22
CA GLY A 167 16.00 2.75 11.20
C GLY A 167 16.39 2.16 12.55
N SER A 168 15.53 1.99 13.53
CA SER A 168 15.97 1.42 14.81
C SER A 168 15.09 0.32 15.41
N ALA A 169 13.96 0.01 14.84
CA ALA A 169 13.11 -1.09 15.32
C ALA A 169 13.23 -2.32 14.40
N GLY A 170 14.45 -2.90 14.35
CA GLY A 170 14.58 -4.33 14.15
C GLY A 170 14.55 -4.89 12.73
N GLY A 171 15.12 -4.23 11.72
CA GLY A 171 15.28 -4.91 10.43
C GLY A 171 15.86 -4.04 9.32
N PRO A 172 16.39 -4.65 8.25
CA PRO A 172 16.98 -3.94 7.11
C PRO A 172 15.92 -3.36 6.16
N GLY A 173 14.91 -2.67 6.69
CA GLY A 173 13.90 -1.97 5.89
C GLY A 173 12.79 -1.41 6.78
N GLY A 174 12.43 -0.14 6.66
CA GLY A 174 11.38 0.50 7.46
C GLY A 174 9.95 0.06 7.11
N GLY A 175 9.76 -1.08 6.43
CA GLY A 175 8.44 -1.61 6.07
C GLY A 175 7.65 -0.77 5.06
N ALA A 176 8.34 -0.12 4.11
CA ALA A 176 7.68 0.63 3.05
C ALA A 176 6.85 -0.31 2.17
N ILE A 177 5.53 -0.12 2.11
CA ILE A 177 4.60 -0.99 1.37
C ILE A 177 4.02 -0.27 0.16
N GLU A 178 3.50 0.93 0.32
CA GLU A 178 2.83 1.67 -0.74
C GLU A 178 3.38 3.08 -0.86
N VAL A 179 3.30 3.64 -2.05
CA VAL A 179 3.71 5.01 -2.33
C VAL A 179 2.64 5.74 -3.12
N ALA A 180 2.40 6.99 -2.78
CA ALA A 180 1.53 7.90 -3.50
C ALA A 180 2.26 9.20 -3.81
N ALA A 181 1.91 9.85 -4.92
CA ALA A 181 2.41 11.17 -5.30
C ALA A 181 1.31 12.22 -5.13
N SER A 182 1.68 13.44 -4.71
CA SER A 182 0.74 14.56 -4.72
C SER A 182 0.35 14.93 -6.16
N PRO A 183 -0.82 15.56 -6.40
CA PRO A 183 -1.29 15.91 -7.75
C PRO A 183 -0.30 16.75 -8.57
N GLY A 184 0.46 17.63 -7.92
CA GLY A 184 1.52 18.41 -8.56
C GLY A 184 2.85 17.68 -8.68
N GLY A 185 2.96 16.42 -8.27
CA GLY A 185 4.22 15.65 -8.29
C GLY A 185 5.31 16.19 -7.36
N ARG A 186 4.97 17.14 -6.49
CA ARG A 186 5.94 17.81 -5.60
C ARG A 186 6.29 16.99 -4.37
N PHE A 187 5.33 16.21 -3.86
CA PHE A 187 5.50 15.39 -2.66
C PHE A 187 5.23 13.93 -2.95
N ALA A 188 5.89 13.07 -2.17
CA ALA A 188 5.67 11.64 -2.12
C ALA A 188 5.30 11.24 -0.69
N PHE A 189 4.37 10.28 -0.58
CA PHE A 189 3.87 9.72 0.68
C PHE A 189 4.13 8.22 0.66
N VAL A 190 4.75 7.69 1.70
CA VAL A 190 5.11 6.27 1.77
C VAL A 190 4.55 5.67 3.05
N SER A 191 3.73 4.64 2.94
CA SER A 191 3.26 3.90 4.11
C SER A 191 4.39 3.03 4.67
N LEU A 192 4.65 3.16 5.97
CA LEU A 192 5.67 2.42 6.70
C LEU A 192 5.01 1.45 7.69
N GLU A 193 4.79 0.21 7.25
CA GLU A 193 4.04 -0.83 7.97
C GLU A 193 4.59 -1.05 9.38
N ASP A 194 5.92 -1.22 9.51
CA ASP A 194 6.56 -1.55 10.77
C ASP A 194 6.51 -0.40 11.80
N SER A 195 6.33 0.84 11.36
CA SER A 195 6.41 2.03 12.21
C SER A 195 5.07 2.71 12.48
N GLY A 196 3.98 2.26 11.84
CA GLY A 196 2.63 2.81 12.06
C GLY A 196 2.49 4.26 11.59
N ARG A 197 3.15 4.64 10.48
CA ARG A 197 3.16 6.02 9.99
C ARG A 197 3.26 6.10 8.47
N ILE A 198 2.95 7.27 7.95
CA ILE A 198 3.22 7.61 6.55
C ILE A 198 4.35 8.63 6.54
N ALA A 199 5.46 8.30 5.89
CA ALA A 199 6.56 9.23 5.68
C ALA A 199 6.23 10.18 4.53
N VAL A 200 6.48 11.48 4.73
CA VAL A 200 6.25 12.54 3.76
C VAL A 200 7.58 13.08 3.24
N PHE A 201 7.70 13.16 1.93
CA PHE A 201 8.92 13.64 1.28
C PHE A 201 8.61 14.76 0.28
N ASN A 202 9.42 15.81 0.29
CA ASN A 202 9.46 16.80 -0.77
C ASN A 202 10.34 16.25 -1.92
N LEU A 203 9.69 15.61 -2.89
CA LEU A 203 10.34 14.99 -4.04
C LEU A 203 11.12 16.01 -4.89
N GLN A 204 10.55 17.21 -5.08
CA GLN A 204 11.21 18.26 -5.84
C GLN A 204 12.53 18.71 -5.18
N GLN A 205 12.57 18.82 -3.86
CA GLN A 205 13.77 19.14 -3.11
C GLN A 205 14.81 18.02 -3.22
N ALA A 206 14.39 16.77 -3.12
CA ALA A 206 15.27 15.61 -3.28
C ALA A 206 15.90 15.59 -4.68
N LEU A 207 15.11 15.78 -5.72
CA LEU A 207 15.58 15.88 -7.11
C LEU A 207 16.55 17.05 -7.30
N ALA A 208 16.22 18.26 -6.84
CA ALA A 208 17.06 19.44 -6.96
C ALA A 208 18.42 19.29 -6.25
N SER A 209 18.46 18.55 -5.15
CA SER A 209 19.67 18.24 -4.42
C SER A 209 20.46 17.05 -4.98
N HIS A 210 19.97 16.39 -6.05
CA HIS A 210 20.48 15.10 -6.54
C HIS A 210 20.54 14.07 -5.40
N PHE A 211 19.46 14.01 -4.60
CA PHE A 211 19.32 13.11 -3.45
C PHE A 211 20.42 13.22 -2.36
N ARG A 212 21.15 14.34 -2.32
CA ARG A 212 22.04 14.65 -1.18
C ARG A 212 21.26 14.91 0.10
N THR A 213 20.01 15.35 -0.04
CA THR A 213 19.00 15.34 1.00
C THR A 213 17.85 14.49 0.53
N ALA A 214 17.28 13.66 1.41
CA ALA A 214 16.16 12.80 1.09
C ALA A 214 14.82 13.58 0.92
N GLY A 215 14.83 14.89 1.16
CA GLY A 215 13.62 15.71 1.14
C GLY A 215 12.59 15.31 2.21
N PHE A 216 12.99 14.60 3.26
CA PHE A 216 12.08 14.17 4.32
C PHE A 216 11.49 15.38 5.06
N VAL A 217 10.16 15.43 5.13
CA VAL A 217 9.40 16.53 5.76
C VAL A 217 8.97 16.13 7.18
N GLY A 218 8.51 14.89 7.36
CA GLY A 218 8.02 14.38 8.61
C GLY A 218 7.12 13.16 8.43
N ASP A 219 6.49 12.74 9.52
CA ASP A 219 5.62 11.57 9.55
C ASP A 219 4.18 11.94 9.92
N VAL A 220 3.22 11.34 9.22
CA VAL A 220 1.80 11.36 9.60
C VAL A 220 1.51 10.13 10.44
N PRO A 221 1.12 10.27 11.72
CA PRO A 221 0.71 9.13 12.56
C PRO A 221 -0.57 8.49 12.01
N THR A 222 -0.61 7.16 11.98
CA THR A 222 -1.76 6.36 11.52
C THR A 222 -2.09 5.24 12.51
N GLY A 223 -2.95 4.31 12.12
CA GLY A 223 -3.10 3.03 12.80
C GLY A 223 -1.85 2.15 12.67
N VAL A 224 -1.93 0.95 13.21
CA VAL A 224 -0.83 -0.03 13.18
C VAL A 224 -0.81 -0.74 11.83
N ALA A 225 0.37 -0.90 11.26
CA ALA A 225 0.60 -1.51 9.95
C ALA A 225 -0.18 -0.78 8.82
N PRO A 226 0.15 0.50 8.53
CA PRO A 226 -0.41 1.19 7.38
C PRO A 226 0.10 0.56 6.08
N VAL A 227 -0.83 0.31 5.15
CA VAL A 227 -0.51 -0.40 3.90
C VAL A 227 -1.03 0.31 2.66
N GLY A 228 -2.32 0.62 2.55
CA GLY A 228 -2.89 1.26 1.37
C GLY A 228 -2.82 2.78 1.42
N LEU A 229 -2.61 3.41 0.27
CA LEU A 229 -2.65 4.86 0.07
C LEU A 229 -3.46 5.21 -1.18
N ALA A 230 -4.32 6.22 -1.09
CA ALA A 230 -5.01 6.78 -2.24
C ALA A 230 -5.19 8.30 -2.09
N VAL A 231 -4.88 9.03 -3.14
CA VAL A 231 -5.12 10.47 -3.22
C VAL A 231 -6.51 10.72 -3.81
N SER A 232 -7.27 11.66 -3.25
CA SER A 232 -8.56 12.06 -3.81
C SER A 232 -8.38 12.75 -5.17
N PRO A 233 -9.37 12.68 -6.08
CA PRO A 233 -9.25 13.30 -7.41
C PRO A 233 -9.08 14.83 -7.38
N ASP A 234 -9.61 15.52 -6.35
CA ASP A 234 -9.39 16.95 -6.12
C ASP A 234 -7.99 17.27 -5.57
N GLY A 235 -7.26 16.23 -5.10
CA GLY A 235 -5.93 16.38 -4.55
C GLY A 235 -5.86 16.90 -3.12
N ASP A 236 -6.99 17.13 -2.48
CA ASP A 236 -7.05 17.72 -1.14
C ASP A 236 -6.85 16.70 -0.01
N TRP A 237 -7.06 15.41 -0.32
CA TRP A 237 -7.12 14.34 0.68
C TRP A 237 -6.25 13.15 0.30
N LEU A 238 -5.58 12.60 1.31
CA LEU A 238 -4.93 11.29 1.26
C LEU A 238 -5.69 10.35 2.19
N TYR A 239 -6.04 9.17 1.69
CA TYR A 239 -6.66 8.08 2.45
C TYR A 239 -5.63 7.01 2.72
N SER A 240 -5.63 6.46 3.94
CA SER A 240 -4.73 5.36 4.30
C SER A 240 -5.44 4.29 5.10
N THR A 241 -5.23 3.04 4.72
CA THR A 241 -5.66 1.88 5.49
C THR A 241 -4.55 1.41 6.42
N SER A 242 -4.93 0.96 7.62
CA SER A 242 -4.03 0.29 8.56
C SER A 242 -4.63 -1.04 8.99
N GLU A 243 -3.87 -2.12 8.89
CA GLU A 243 -4.37 -3.48 9.13
C GLU A 243 -4.91 -3.70 10.55
N ALA A 244 -4.43 -2.93 11.52
CA ALA A 244 -4.92 -3.00 12.89
C ALA A 244 -5.12 -1.62 13.53
N ALA A 245 -6.17 -1.49 14.31
CA ALA A 245 -6.48 -0.26 15.06
C ALA A 245 -5.55 -0.06 16.27
N SER A 246 -4.93 -1.12 16.78
CA SER A 246 -4.03 -1.07 17.93
C SER A 246 -3.01 -2.21 17.93
N MET A 247 -1.87 -2.01 18.63
CA MET A 247 -0.86 -3.07 18.84
C MET A 247 -1.42 -4.29 19.59
N ARG A 248 -2.43 -4.12 20.43
CA ARG A 248 -3.10 -5.24 21.10
C ARG A 248 -3.87 -6.10 20.10
N ALA A 249 -4.58 -5.47 19.16
CA ALA A 249 -5.28 -6.16 18.09
C ALA A 249 -4.31 -6.93 17.21
N LEU A 250 -3.20 -6.30 16.77
CA LEU A 250 -2.18 -6.94 15.95
C LEU A 250 -1.54 -8.15 16.67
N ARG A 251 -1.14 -8.00 17.95
CA ARG A 251 -0.54 -9.09 18.72
C ARG A 251 -1.50 -10.27 18.96
N ARG A 252 -2.80 -10.01 19.05
CA ARG A 252 -3.82 -11.06 19.14
C ARG A 252 -3.90 -11.84 17.85
N ALA A 253 -3.92 -11.17 16.71
CA ALA A 253 -3.93 -11.78 15.39
C ALA A 253 -2.70 -12.68 15.14
N VAL A 254 -1.50 -12.21 15.49
CA VAL A 254 -0.24 -12.97 15.33
C VAL A 254 -0.16 -14.18 16.26
N ARG A 255 -0.73 -14.12 17.47
CA ARG A 255 -0.69 -15.23 18.45
C ARG A 255 -1.69 -16.34 18.15
N SER A 256 -2.84 -16.00 17.61
CA SER A 256 -3.80 -16.98 17.13
C SER A 256 -3.33 -17.45 15.75
N ARG A 257 -2.64 -18.58 15.66
CA ARG A 257 -2.51 -19.30 14.38
C ARG A 257 -3.87 -19.77 13.83
N ALA A 258 -4.93 -19.56 14.60
CA ALA A 258 -6.31 -19.73 14.20
C ALA A 258 -6.69 -18.52 13.36
N SER A 259 -6.84 -18.74 12.07
CA SER A 259 -7.39 -17.87 11.06
C SER A 259 -7.21 -16.34 11.32
N VAL A 260 -6.57 -15.65 10.43
CA VAL A 260 -6.45 -14.17 10.36
C VAL A 260 -7.83 -13.48 10.37
N ALA A 261 -8.92 -14.23 10.21
CA ALA A 261 -10.28 -13.82 10.50
C ALA A 261 -10.45 -13.24 11.92
N GLU A 262 -9.60 -13.60 12.88
CA GLU A 262 -9.54 -12.98 14.21
C GLU A 262 -8.55 -11.81 14.32
N GLY A 263 -7.88 -11.45 13.24
CA GLY A 263 -7.02 -10.26 13.19
C GLY A 263 -7.85 -9.01 13.33
N GLY A 264 -8.00 -8.46 14.44
CA GLY A 264 -8.85 -7.34 14.86
C GLY A 264 -9.17 -6.28 13.81
N GLN A 265 -10.12 -5.44 14.12
CA GLN A 265 -10.52 -4.31 13.29
C GLN A 265 -9.32 -3.41 12.98
N GLY A 266 -9.19 -3.04 11.72
CA GLY A 266 -8.25 -2.03 11.26
C GLY A 266 -8.93 -0.70 10.95
N THR A 267 -8.21 0.25 10.40
CA THR A 267 -8.70 1.62 10.22
C THR A 267 -8.54 2.16 8.82
N LEU A 268 -9.37 3.13 8.49
CA LEU A 268 -9.22 4.07 7.38
C LEU A 268 -9.03 5.46 7.95
N ALA A 269 -7.87 6.07 7.67
CA ALA A 269 -7.55 7.45 8.05
C ALA A 269 -7.77 8.40 6.87
N VAL A 270 -8.28 9.59 7.17
CA VAL A 270 -8.40 10.74 6.25
C VAL A 270 -7.36 11.77 6.65
N ILE A 271 -6.53 12.15 5.71
CA ILE A 271 -5.37 13.01 5.91
C ILE A 271 -5.52 14.22 4.99
N SER A 272 -5.38 15.43 5.54
CA SER A 272 -5.32 16.65 4.75
C SER A 272 -3.98 16.73 4.01
N MET A 273 -4.00 16.80 2.68
CA MET A 273 -2.78 16.90 1.88
C MET A 273 -1.99 18.16 2.22
N HIS A 274 -2.64 19.29 2.31
CA HIS A 274 -1.99 20.56 2.68
C HIS A 274 -1.26 20.47 4.03
N LYS A 275 -1.91 19.85 5.04
CA LYS A 275 -1.26 19.64 6.34
C LYS A 275 -0.15 18.60 6.26
N ALA A 276 -0.33 17.52 5.51
CA ALA A 276 0.72 16.53 5.33
C ALA A 276 2.00 17.11 4.73
N GLU A 277 1.88 18.11 3.87
CA GLU A 277 2.99 18.81 3.24
C GLU A 277 3.67 19.84 4.16
N THR A 278 2.97 20.40 5.17
CA THR A 278 3.44 21.52 6.00
C THR A 278 3.60 21.18 7.48
N ASP A 279 2.73 20.33 8.02
CA ASP A 279 2.70 19.89 9.42
C ASP A 279 2.20 18.43 9.49
N PRO A 280 3.01 17.46 9.03
CA PRO A 280 2.59 16.05 8.92
C PRO A 280 2.05 15.46 10.23
N ALA A 281 2.62 15.84 11.36
CA ALA A 281 2.23 15.31 12.66
C ALA A 281 0.76 15.56 13.03
N HIS A 282 0.13 16.58 12.44
CA HIS A 282 -1.25 17.00 12.69
C HIS A 282 -2.13 16.92 11.42
N ALA A 283 -1.69 16.15 10.42
CA ALA A 283 -2.39 16.08 9.14
C ALA A 283 -3.63 15.16 9.15
N ALA A 284 -3.70 14.19 10.06
CA ALA A 284 -4.85 13.29 10.19
C ALA A 284 -6.10 14.09 10.67
N VAL A 285 -7.20 14.03 9.90
CA VAL A 285 -8.44 14.74 10.16
C VAL A 285 -9.46 13.85 10.85
N SER A 286 -9.60 12.63 10.37
CA SER A 286 -10.48 11.62 10.97
C SER A 286 -9.91 10.21 10.76
N THR A 287 -10.36 9.29 11.60
CA THR A 287 -10.05 7.87 11.48
C THR A 287 -11.28 7.07 11.85
N VAL A 288 -11.63 6.09 11.02
CA VAL A 288 -12.76 5.19 11.24
C VAL A 288 -12.30 3.74 11.25
N ILE A 289 -13.08 2.86 11.89
CA ILE A 289 -12.93 1.42 11.74
C ILE A 289 -13.37 1.04 10.32
N ALA A 290 -12.56 0.21 9.64
CA ALA A 290 -12.78 -0.16 8.23
C ALA A 290 -12.79 -1.69 7.99
N GLY A 291 -13.35 -2.45 8.92
CA GLY A 291 -13.39 -3.91 8.85
C GLY A 291 -12.12 -4.57 9.38
N CYS A 292 -12.00 -5.86 9.21
CA CYS A 292 -10.85 -6.62 9.67
C CYS A 292 -9.71 -6.58 8.65
N SER A 293 -8.52 -6.20 9.10
CA SER A 293 -7.31 -6.10 8.26
C SER A 293 -7.56 -5.39 6.92
N PRO A 294 -8.04 -4.13 6.90
CA PRO A 294 -8.18 -3.40 5.65
C PRO A 294 -6.81 -3.20 5.00
N VAL A 295 -6.72 -3.42 3.67
CA VAL A 295 -5.42 -3.45 2.97
C VAL A 295 -5.31 -2.35 1.94
N ARG A 296 -6.18 -2.33 0.93
CA ARG A 296 -6.08 -1.35 -0.16
C ARG A 296 -7.23 -0.37 -0.11
N VAL A 297 -6.99 0.80 -0.64
CA VAL A 297 -7.96 1.89 -0.74
C VAL A 297 -7.84 2.55 -2.10
N ILE A 298 -8.98 2.87 -2.72
CA ILE A 298 -9.06 3.71 -3.91
C ILE A 298 -10.22 4.69 -3.74
N THR A 299 -10.23 5.74 -4.53
CA THR A 299 -11.34 6.70 -4.61
C THR A 299 -12.13 6.49 -5.90
N SER A 300 -13.45 6.71 -5.87
CA SER A 300 -14.23 6.81 -7.11
C SER A 300 -13.71 7.96 -7.99
N THR A 301 -13.97 7.91 -9.29
CA THR A 301 -13.57 8.96 -10.24
C THR A 301 -14.10 10.34 -9.86
N SER A 302 -15.28 10.39 -9.26
CA SER A 302 -15.89 11.63 -8.73
C SER A 302 -15.35 12.07 -7.37
N GLY A 303 -14.54 11.24 -6.69
CA GLY A 303 -14.09 11.49 -5.32
C GLY A 303 -15.16 11.31 -4.24
N GLY A 304 -16.39 10.93 -4.62
CA GLY A 304 -17.52 10.82 -3.67
C GLY A 304 -17.48 9.58 -2.78
N THR A 305 -16.88 8.51 -3.25
CA THR A 305 -16.78 7.23 -2.54
C THR A 305 -15.31 6.80 -2.38
N VAL A 306 -14.99 6.31 -1.20
CA VAL A 306 -13.69 5.67 -0.88
C VAL A 306 -13.94 4.18 -0.72
N TRP A 307 -13.34 3.36 -1.57
CA TRP A 307 -13.47 1.90 -1.56
C TRP A 307 -12.29 1.27 -0.85
N VAL A 308 -12.56 0.28 0.01
CA VAL A 308 -11.57 -0.40 0.84
C VAL A 308 -11.77 -1.90 0.78
N THR A 309 -10.69 -2.66 0.57
CA THR A 309 -10.70 -4.12 0.77
C THR A 309 -10.44 -4.45 2.23
N ALA A 310 -11.41 -5.06 2.89
CA ALA A 310 -11.30 -5.55 4.26
C ALA A 310 -10.97 -7.05 4.23
N ARG A 311 -9.66 -7.35 4.19
CA ARG A 311 -9.12 -8.70 3.93
C ARG A 311 -9.63 -9.75 4.90
N GLY A 312 -9.62 -9.46 6.19
CA GLY A 312 -10.09 -10.39 7.23
C GLY A 312 -11.63 -10.43 7.38
N SER A 313 -12.38 -9.60 6.61
CA SER A 313 -13.84 -9.63 6.55
C SER A 313 -14.37 -10.24 5.25
N ASN A 314 -13.51 -10.54 4.27
CA ASN A 314 -13.85 -10.94 2.89
C ASN A 314 -14.85 -9.96 2.23
N MET A 315 -14.60 -8.67 2.40
CA MET A 315 -15.50 -7.60 2.00
C MET A 315 -14.81 -6.51 1.19
N LEU A 316 -15.56 -5.97 0.22
CA LEU A 316 -15.35 -4.64 -0.33
C LEU A 316 -16.28 -3.66 0.40
N LEU A 317 -15.72 -2.62 1.00
CA LEU A 317 -16.45 -1.59 1.75
C LEU A 317 -16.37 -0.25 1.02
N GLY A 318 -17.50 0.47 0.92
CA GLY A 318 -17.59 1.81 0.34
C GLY A 318 -17.95 2.85 1.41
N PHE A 319 -17.15 3.90 1.51
CA PHE A 319 -17.35 5.00 2.45
C PHE A 319 -17.64 6.29 1.72
N SER A 320 -18.56 7.10 2.23
CA SER A 320 -18.77 8.46 1.74
C SER A 320 -17.59 9.36 2.12
N ALA A 321 -16.89 9.91 1.14
CA ALA A 321 -15.75 10.79 1.35
C ALA A 321 -16.12 12.04 2.18
N SER A 322 -17.28 12.64 1.95
CA SER A 322 -17.75 13.80 2.71
C SER A 322 -18.07 13.45 4.17
N ARG A 323 -18.74 12.31 4.39
CA ARG A 323 -19.08 11.86 5.76
C ARG A 323 -17.82 11.42 6.52
N LEU A 324 -16.84 10.81 5.88
CA LEU A 324 -15.55 10.52 6.53
C LEU A 324 -14.95 11.77 7.19
N ARG A 325 -15.18 12.96 6.64
CA ARG A 325 -14.69 14.24 7.18
C ARG A 325 -15.61 14.90 8.18
N GLY A 326 -16.94 14.82 7.97
CA GLY A 326 -17.93 15.60 8.74
C GLY A 326 -18.80 14.78 9.69
N ASP A 327 -19.05 13.51 9.38
CA ASP A 327 -19.87 12.58 10.14
C ASP A 327 -19.34 11.16 10.03
N PRO A 328 -18.12 10.91 10.55
CA PRO A 328 -17.42 9.66 10.33
C PRO A 328 -18.15 8.41 10.83
N ALA A 329 -18.99 8.52 11.86
CA ALA A 329 -19.78 7.41 12.38
C ALA A 329 -20.81 6.84 11.37
N HIS A 330 -21.28 7.65 10.43
CA HIS A 330 -22.24 7.26 9.40
C HIS A 330 -21.62 7.23 7.98
N SER A 331 -20.30 7.09 7.89
CA SER A 331 -19.57 7.17 6.62
C SER A 331 -19.70 5.91 5.75
N LEU A 332 -19.94 4.72 6.31
CA LEU A 332 -20.12 3.49 5.54
C LEU A 332 -21.44 3.54 4.74
N ILE A 333 -21.34 3.43 3.42
CA ILE A 333 -22.49 3.55 2.51
C ILE A 333 -22.67 2.36 1.56
N ALA A 334 -21.68 1.45 1.50
CA ALA A 334 -21.77 0.26 0.67
C ALA A 334 -20.95 -0.88 1.26
N ARG A 335 -21.37 -2.10 0.98
CA ARG A 335 -20.64 -3.32 1.30
C ARG A 335 -20.99 -4.41 0.27
N ALA A 336 -19.99 -5.19 -0.13
CA ALA A 336 -20.17 -6.35 -0.98
C ALA A 336 -19.28 -7.49 -0.46
N GLU A 337 -19.86 -8.68 -0.34
CA GLU A 337 -19.10 -9.90 -0.10
C GLU A 337 -18.32 -10.24 -1.37
N VAL A 338 -17.04 -10.58 -1.23
CA VAL A 338 -16.13 -10.95 -2.31
C VAL A 338 -15.47 -12.29 -1.99
N GLY A 339 -14.41 -12.66 -2.68
CA GLY A 339 -13.68 -13.89 -2.41
C GLY A 339 -12.82 -13.83 -1.15
N GLU A 340 -11.98 -14.83 -0.98
CA GLU A 340 -11.15 -15.01 0.22
C GLU A 340 -9.96 -14.06 0.22
N ALA A 341 -9.78 -13.35 1.32
CA ALA A 341 -8.67 -12.44 1.59
C ALA A 341 -8.45 -11.37 0.50
N PRO A 342 -9.43 -10.50 0.22
CA PRO A 342 -9.32 -9.46 -0.80
C PRO A 342 -8.15 -8.51 -0.49
N VAL A 343 -7.34 -8.22 -1.50
CA VAL A 343 -6.16 -7.34 -1.42
C VAL A 343 -6.30 -6.18 -2.40
N GLY A 344 -5.94 -6.38 -3.66
CA GLY A 344 -5.98 -5.35 -4.70
C GLY A 344 -7.40 -4.97 -5.10
N LEU A 345 -7.57 -3.76 -5.63
CA LEU A 345 -8.82 -3.33 -6.23
C LEU A 345 -8.56 -2.28 -7.31
N ALA A 346 -9.41 -2.25 -8.33
CA ALA A 346 -9.37 -1.26 -9.38
C ALA A 346 -10.78 -0.89 -9.85
N LEU A 347 -10.98 0.39 -10.19
CA LEU A 347 -12.19 0.82 -10.89
C LEU A 347 -12.03 0.56 -12.39
N VAL A 348 -13.04 0.00 -12.99
CA VAL A 348 -13.13 -0.24 -14.43
C VAL A 348 -14.48 0.27 -14.97
N ASP A 349 -14.64 0.26 -16.31
CA ASP A 349 -15.87 0.71 -16.96
C ASP A 349 -16.33 2.10 -16.47
N GLY A 350 -15.42 3.07 -16.53
CA GLY A 350 -15.73 4.44 -16.08
C GLY A 350 -16.11 4.57 -14.60
N GLY A 351 -15.77 3.58 -13.77
CA GLY A 351 -16.10 3.53 -12.36
C GLY A 351 -17.44 2.85 -12.04
N GLN A 352 -18.07 2.19 -13.02
CA GLN A 352 -19.30 1.44 -12.79
C GLN A 352 -19.06 0.09 -12.12
N ARG A 353 -17.82 -0.42 -12.20
CA ARG A 353 -17.41 -1.67 -11.56
C ARG A 353 -16.14 -1.50 -10.75
N VAL A 354 -16.02 -2.33 -9.70
CA VAL A 354 -14.77 -2.56 -8.98
C VAL A 354 -14.36 -4.01 -9.22
N VAL A 355 -13.14 -4.21 -9.69
CA VAL A 355 -12.49 -5.53 -9.70
C VAL A 355 -11.69 -5.65 -8.41
N VAL A 356 -11.83 -6.76 -7.70
CA VAL A 356 -11.17 -7.04 -6.42
C VAL A 356 -10.33 -8.30 -6.55
N ALA A 357 -9.06 -8.23 -6.15
CA ALA A 357 -8.14 -9.37 -6.12
C ALA A 357 -8.34 -10.17 -4.83
N ASP A 358 -8.88 -11.36 -4.95
CA ASP A 358 -9.08 -12.32 -3.87
C ASP A 358 -7.87 -13.25 -3.80
N SER A 359 -7.02 -13.08 -2.78
CA SER A 359 -5.67 -13.61 -2.79
C SER A 359 -5.53 -15.06 -2.31
N ASP A 360 -6.57 -15.65 -1.73
CA ASP A 360 -6.50 -16.98 -1.07
C ASP A 360 -5.32 -17.10 -0.08
N ARG A 361 -4.95 -15.96 0.53
CA ARG A 361 -3.76 -15.89 1.41
C ARG A 361 -3.84 -16.83 2.60
N PHE A 362 -5.05 -17.11 3.08
CA PHE A 362 -5.24 -17.92 4.28
C PHE A 362 -5.38 -19.41 3.96
N GLY A 363 -5.43 -19.78 2.68
CA GLY A 363 -5.52 -21.15 2.23
C GLY A 363 -6.74 -21.87 2.79
N LEU A 364 -7.89 -21.22 2.81
CA LEU A 364 -9.14 -21.84 3.26
C LEU A 364 -9.49 -23.00 2.35
N GLN A 365 -9.94 -24.10 2.93
CA GLN A 365 -10.23 -25.32 2.18
C GLN A 365 -11.30 -25.05 1.10
N GLY A 366 -10.93 -25.27 -0.18
CA GLY A 366 -11.80 -25.01 -1.32
C GLY A 366 -11.79 -23.59 -1.88
N ALA A 367 -11.13 -22.62 -1.21
CA ALA A 367 -10.90 -21.31 -1.77
C ALA A 367 -9.87 -21.37 -2.91
N LYS A 368 -9.93 -20.40 -3.82
CA LYS A 368 -8.98 -20.22 -4.92
C LYS A 368 -8.79 -18.72 -5.13
N SER A 369 -7.59 -18.34 -5.53
CA SER A 369 -7.35 -16.99 -6.04
C SER A 369 -8.31 -16.65 -7.16
N SER A 370 -8.89 -15.47 -7.14
CA SER A 370 -9.89 -15.01 -8.11
C SER A 370 -9.91 -13.50 -8.22
N LEU A 371 -10.59 -12.98 -9.24
CA LEU A 371 -10.92 -11.59 -9.34
C LEU A 371 -12.44 -11.43 -9.23
N ALA A 372 -12.93 -10.87 -8.13
CA ALA A 372 -14.33 -10.56 -7.97
C ALA A 372 -14.72 -9.30 -8.74
N VAL A 373 -15.78 -9.34 -9.52
CA VAL A 373 -16.33 -8.19 -10.25
C VAL A 373 -17.57 -7.69 -9.51
N VAL A 374 -17.52 -6.45 -9.01
CA VAL A 374 -18.59 -5.85 -8.19
C VAL A 374 -19.22 -4.67 -8.92
N ASN A 375 -20.55 -4.68 -9.03
CA ASN A 375 -21.33 -3.57 -9.57
C ASN A 375 -21.47 -2.45 -8.53
N VAL A 376 -20.97 -1.27 -8.84
CA VAL A 376 -20.93 -0.11 -7.94
C VAL A 376 -22.33 0.38 -7.59
N ALA A 377 -23.23 0.51 -8.57
CA ALA A 377 -24.58 1.00 -8.34
C ALA A 377 -25.39 0.07 -7.44
N ALA A 378 -25.27 -1.25 -7.65
CA ALA A 378 -25.93 -2.25 -6.82
C ALA A 378 -25.39 -2.23 -5.37
N ALA A 379 -24.05 -2.10 -5.19
CA ALA A 379 -23.44 -1.99 -3.87
C ALA A 379 -23.93 -0.76 -3.10
N LEU A 380 -23.99 0.40 -3.78
CA LEU A 380 -24.50 1.65 -3.19
C LEU A 380 -26.02 1.60 -2.88
N ALA A 381 -26.77 0.82 -3.65
CA ALA A 381 -28.19 0.57 -3.42
C ALA A 381 -28.46 -0.54 -2.40
N HIS A 382 -27.42 -1.12 -1.77
CA HIS A 382 -27.51 -2.24 -0.84
C HIS A 382 -28.16 -3.50 -1.43
N GLN A 383 -27.99 -3.70 -2.76
CA GLN A 383 -28.45 -4.86 -3.50
C GLN A 383 -27.30 -5.87 -3.69
N PRO A 384 -27.57 -7.13 -4.06
CA PRO A 384 -26.53 -8.06 -4.46
C PRO A 384 -25.65 -7.47 -5.56
N ALA A 385 -24.39 -7.23 -5.25
CA ALA A 385 -23.50 -6.44 -6.11
C ALA A 385 -22.45 -7.29 -6.84
N LEU A 386 -22.15 -8.50 -6.35
CA LEU A 386 -21.18 -9.40 -6.98
C LEU A 386 -21.73 -9.95 -8.30
N ALA A 387 -21.12 -9.54 -9.41
CA ALA A 387 -21.47 -10.02 -10.75
C ALA A 387 -20.90 -11.43 -11.05
N GLY A 388 -19.77 -11.76 -10.44
CA GLY A 388 -19.11 -13.07 -10.58
C GLY A 388 -17.61 -13.00 -10.30
N TYR A 389 -16.95 -14.14 -10.58
CA TYR A 389 -15.51 -14.32 -10.39
C TYR A 389 -14.81 -14.68 -11.69
N LEU A 390 -13.69 -14.04 -11.99
CA LEU A 390 -12.71 -14.51 -12.96
C LEU A 390 -11.69 -15.41 -12.28
N PRO A 391 -11.17 -16.45 -12.95
CA PRO A 391 -9.99 -17.14 -12.47
C PRO A 391 -8.79 -16.20 -12.45
N ALA A 392 -7.91 -16.32 -11.48
CA ALA A 392 -6.67 -15.55 -11.38
C ALA A 392 -5.47 -16.45 -11.17
N GLY A 393 -4.28 -15.91 -11.39
CA GLY A 393 -3.04 -16.53 -10.95
C GLY A 393 -2.92 -16.60 -9.43
N GLY A 394 -1.82 -17.17 -8.91
CA GLY A 394 -1.63 -17.34 -7.47
C GLY A 394 -1.35 -16.03 -6.75
N PHE A 395 -2.18 -15.68 -5.80
CA PHE A 395 -2.07 -14.50 -4.97
C PHE A 395 -2.06 -13.19 -5.77
N PRO A 396 -3.17 -12.83 -6.45
CA PRO A 396 -3.30 -11.52 -7.11
C PRO A 396 -3.21 -10.39 -6.07
N ARG A 397 -2.45 -9.31 -6.42
CA ARG A 397 -2.12 -8.24 -5.45
C ARG A 397 -2.50 -6.85 -5.88
N GLN A 398 -1.81 -6.29 -6.85
CA GLN A 398 -2.05 -4.93 -7.34
C GLN A 398 -2.55 -4.93 -8.77
N MET A 399 -3.23 -3.87 -9.12
CA MET A 399 -3.86 -3.70 -10.41
C MET A 399 -3.60 -2.30 -10.97
N ALA A 400 -3.48 -2.20 -12.28
CA ALA A 400 -3.46 -0.94 -13.00
C ALA A 400 -4.28 -1.07 -14.28
N LEU A 401 -5.26 -0.18 -14.44
CA LEU A 401 -6.05 -0.09 -15.66
C LEU A 401 -5.28 0.70 -16.72
N GLU A 402 -5.20 0.20 -17.93
CA GLU A 402 -4.68 0.98 -19.05
C GLU A 402 -5.52 2.24 -19.31
N PRO A 403 -4.91 3.31 -19.83
CA PRO A 403 -5.59 4.60 -19.98
C PRO A 403 -6.81 4.57 -20.91
N ASP A 404 -6.86 3.62 -21.84
CA ASP A 404 -8.01 3.41 -22.73
C ASP A 404 -9.18 2.66 -22.05
N GLY A 405 -8.97 2.17 -20.82
CA GLY A 405 -9.96 1.46 -20.02
C GLY A 405 -10.24 0.02 -20.45
N ARG A 406 -9.46 -0.53 -21.40
CA ARG A 406 -9.75 -1.84 -22.01
C ARG A 406 -9.07 -3.00 -21.34
N VAL A 407 -7.84 -2.80 -20.89
CA VAL A 407 -7.01 -3.85 -20.26
C VAL A 407 -6.69 -3.47 -18.84
N LEU A 408 -6.96 -4.40 -17.92
CA LEU A 408 -6.53 -4.29 -16.52
C LEU A 408 -5.35 -5.24 -16.31
N LEU A 409 -4.21 -4.69 -15.87
CA LEU A 409 -3.05 -5.49 -15.47
C LEU A 409 -3.18 -5.89 -14.01
N VAL A 410 -2.86 -7.14 -13.69
CA VAL A 410 -2.87 -7.69 -12.34
C VAL A 410 -1.56 -8.40 -12.05
N THR A 411 -0.96 -8.15 -10.89
CA THR A 411 0.25 -8.86 -10.46
C THR A 411 -0.13 -10.09 -9.64
N ASP A 412 0.27 -11.27 -10.10
CA ASP A 412 0.05 -12.55 -9.42
C ASP A 412 1.32 -12.99 -8.72
N PHE A 413 1.42 -12.62 -7.45
CA PHE A 413 2.64 -12.67 -6.66
C PHE A 413 3.22 -14.10 -6.54
N GLN A 414 2.40 -15.07 -6.15
CA GLN A 414 2.85 -16.43 -5.88
C GLN A 414 3.11 -17.23 -7.15
N SER A 415 2.36 -16.98 -8.21
CA SER A 415 2.53 -17.69 -9.48
C SER A 415 3.56 -17.04 -10.40
N GLN A 416 4.15 -15.90 -10.00
CA GLN A 416 5.14 -15.16 -10.80
C GLN A 416 4.60 -14.82 -12.19
N GLN A 417 3.41 -14.22 -12.23
CA GLN A 417 2.73 -13.87 -13.46
C GLN A 417 2.25 -12.42 -13.45
N LEU A 418 2.18 -11.84 -14.63
CA LEU A 418 1.42 -10.64 -14.92
C LEU A 418 0.18 -11.08 -15.70
N GLU A 419 -0.98 -10.85 -15.13
CA GLU A 419 -2.27 -11.17 -15.71
C GLU A 419 -2.84 -9.94 -16.44
N THR A 420 -3.40 -10.13 -17.61
CA THR A 420 -4.21 -9.14 -18.31
C THR A 420 -5.67 -9.57 -18.27
N VAL A 421 -6.56 -8.62 -17.98
CA VAL A 421 -8.01 -8.81 -17.96
C VAL A 421 -8.64 -7.91 -19.00
N ASP A 422 -9.51 -8.46 -19.84
CA ASP A 422 -10.34 -7.70 -20.78
C ASP A 422 -11.43 -6.93 -19.99
N ALA A 423 -11.07 -5.74 -19.53
CA ALA A 423 -11.93 -4.92 -18.69
C ALA A 423 -13.13 -4.35 -19.45
N ALA A 424 -13.02 -4.21 -20.77
CA ALA A 424 -14.10 -3.68 -21.62
C ALA A 424 -15.28 -4.67 -21.77
N ASN A 425 -15.04 -5.97 -21.59
CA ASN A 425 -16.04 -7.01 -21.75
C ASN A 425 -16.49 -7.65 -20.42
N LEU A 426 -16.17 -7.03 -19.29
CA LEU A 426 -16.67 -7.45 -17.99
C LEU A 426 -18.20 -7.23 -17.88
N PRO A 427 -18.95 -8.15 -17.25
CA PRO A 427 -20.41 -8.09 -17.14
C PRO A 427 -20.90 -6.99 -16.18
#